data_e96798ad81a7f9e329d92ca85d80d0b4
#
_entry.id   e96798ad81a7f9e329d92ca85d80d0b4
#
_cell.length_a   1.000
_cell.length_b   1.000
_cell.length_c   1.000
_cell.angle_alpha   90.00
_cell.angle_beta   90.00
_cell.angle_gamma   90.00
#
_symmetry.space_group_name_H-M   'P 1'
#
loop_
_entity.id
_entity.type
_entity.pdbx_description
1 polymer ?
#
loop_
_entity_poly.entity_id
_entity_poly.type
_entity_poly.pdbx_seq_one_letter_code
_entity_poly.pdbx_strand_id
1 'polypeptide(L)'
;PSLHCAQTTLFFTVSDTAHDDMWWFGVPIFDNREYVRAEYMALDLGKDDCTGKFIYTAAQTEFTDKSFHSFGDWIDYDRDILPLIARGICEAKRRGYTKSDSLSDYRLTTMNLGWEITGTYSAAMEISRLSLEAVIVD
;
A
#
# COMPACT_ATOMS: atom_id res chain seq x y z
N PRO A 1 -10.06 -9.02 19.58
CA PRO A 1 -9.17 -8.32 18.67
C PRO A 1 -8.90 -6.93 19.21
N SER A 2 -7.63 -6.54 19.27
CA SER A 2 -7.30 -5.18 19.67
C SER A 2 -7.80 -4.21 18.61
N LEU A 3 -8.80 -3.42 18.98
CA LEU A 3 -9.32 -2.35 18.14
C LEU A 3 -8.43 -1.11 18.16
N HIS A 4 -7.33 -1.16 18.93
CA HIS A 4 -6.44 -0.03 19.11
C HIS A 4 -5.23 -0.18 18.17
N CYS A 5 -5.14 0.69 17.20
CA CYS A 5 -3.98 0.78 16.33
C CYS A 5 -3.65 2.21 15.93
N ALA A 6 -2.38 2.41 15.62
CA ALA A 6 -1.90 3.56 14.91
C ALA A 6 -1.06 3.04 13.75
N GLN A 7 -1.53 3.24 12.54
CA GLN A 7 -0.83 2.80 11.35
C GLN A 7 -0.80 3.88 10.29
N THR A 8 0.23 3.83 9.47
CA THR A 8 0.30 4.65 8.27
C THR A 8 0.80 3.81 7.10
N THR A 9 0.10 3.90 6.01
CA THR A 9 0.42 3.23 4.75
C THR A 9 0.33 4.25 3.65
N LEU A 10 1.32 4.26 2.77
CA LEU A 10 1.23 5.04 1.54
C LEU A 10 0.44 4.21 0.53
N PHE A 11 -0.75 4.66 0.18
CA PHE A 11 -1.61 4.00 -0.80
C PHE A 11 -1.58 4.69 -2.15
N PHE A 12 -1.54 3.87 -3.18
CA PHE A 12 -1.76 4.27 -4.56
C PHE A 12 -3.02 3.61 -5.09
N THR A 13 -3.84 4.37 -5.82
CA THR A 13 -4.90 3.79 -6.64
C THR A 13 -4.31 3.33 -7.96
N VAL A 14 -4.42 2.04 -8.21
CA VAL A 14 -3.99 1.40 -9.47
C VAL A 14 -5.24 1.17 -10.29
N SER A 15 -5.41 1.97 -11.33
CA SER A 15 -6.65 2.04 -12.11
C SER A 15 -6.47 1.43 -13.49
N ASP A 16 -7.35 0.48 -13.83
CA ASP A 16 -7.54 0.00 -15.20
C ASP A 16 -8.57 0.90 -15.88
N THR A 17 -8.09 1.82 -16.71
CA THR A 17 -8.93 2.78 -17.39
C THR A 17 -9.66 2.19 -18.60
N ALA A 18 -9.21 1.04 -19.09
CA ALA A 18 -9.84 0.34 -20.21
C ALA A 18 -11.10 -0.45 -19.78
N HIS A 19 -11.15 -0.91 -18.52
CA HIS A 19 -12.20 -1.80 -18.01
C HIS A 19 -12.96 -1.25 -16.79
N ASP A 20 -12.68 0.00 -16.40
CA ASP A 20 -13.30 0.64 -15.24
C ASP A 20 -13.10 -0.15 -13.94
N ASP A 21 -11.90 -0.68 -13.74
CA ASP A 21 -11.49 -1.37 -12.54
C ASP A 21 -10.44 -0.57 -11.78
N MET A 22 -10.33 -0.79 -10.48
CA MET A 22 -9.24 -0.26 -9.66
C MET A 22 -8.97 -1.17 -8.47
N TRP A 23 -7.77 -1.05 -7.94
CA TRP A 23 -7.37 -1.66 -6.68
C TRP A 23 -6.33 -0.77 -5.98
N TRP A 24 -6.03 -1.03 -4.72
CA TRP A 24 -5.08 -0.25 -3.96
C TRP A 24 -3.79 -0.99 -3.71
N PHE A 25 -2.68 -0.33 -4.05
CA PHE A 25 -1.34 -0.75 -3.70
C PHE A 25 -0.84 0.03 -2.49
N GLY A 26 -0.40 -0.67 -1.45
CA GLY A 26 0.08 -0.09 -0.21
C GLY A 26 1.56 -0.33 0.03
N VAL A 27 2.24 0.75 0.44
CA VAL A 27 3.60 0.72 0.98
C VAL A 27 3.51 0.92 2.49
N PRO A 28 3.85 -0.08 3.31
CA PRO A 28 3.72 0.04 4.76
C PRO A 28 4.79 0.96 5.33
N ILE A 29 4.37 1.98 6.06
CA ILE A 29 5.28 2.95 6.69
C ILE A 29 5.43 2.65 8.19
N PHE A 30 4.31 2.40 8.88
CA PHE A 30 4.30 2.13 10.31
C PHE A 30 3.03 1.39 10.73
N ASP A 31 3.18 0.49 11.70
CA ASP A 31 2.05 -0.14 12.40
C ASP A 31 2.52 -0.51 13.82
N ASN A 32 1.87 0.05 14.84
CA ASN A 32 2.27 -0.18 16.23
C ASN A 32 2.00 -1.60 16.74
N ARG A 33 1.26 -2.39 15.98
CA ARG A 33 0.89 -3.78 16.37
C ARG A 33 1.94 -4.80 15.96
N GLU A 34 2.82 -4.45 15.03
CA GLU A 34 3.74 -5.38 14.38
C GLU A 34 5.18 -4.85 14.40
N TYR A 35 6.15 -5.74 14.53
CA TYR A 35 7.56 -5.40 14.34
C TYR A 35 7.92 -5.29 12.86
N VAL A 36 7.45 -6.25 12.09
CA VAL A 36 7.67 -6.33 10.64
C VAL A 36 6.35 -6.76 10.01
N ARG A 37 5.89 -5.97 9.08
CA ARG A 37 4.65 -6.28 8.38
C ARG A 37 4.90 -7.22 7.21
N ALA A 38 4.19 -8.34 7.21
CA ALA A 38 4.15 -9.25 6.10
C ALA A 38 3.29 -8.70 4.95
N GLU A 39 3.47 -9.26 3.77
CA GLU A 39 2.58 -9.02 2.63
C GLU A 39 1.12 -9.28 2.99
N TYR A 40 0.24 -8.41 2.55
CA TYR A 40 -1.19 -8.50 2.80
C TYR A 40 -1.97 -8.33 1.51
N MET A 41 -2.86 -9.27 1.24
CA MET A 41 -3.76 -9.23 0.09
C MET A 41 -5.16 -9.59 0.54
N ALA A 42 -6.13 -8.70 0.36
CA ALA A 42 -7.52 -8.94 0.72
C ALA A 42 -8.45 -7.99 -0.04
N LEU A 43 -9.75 -8.26 0.03
CA LEU A 43 -10.76 -7.29 -0.34
C LEU A 43 -11.04 -6.34 0.84
N ASP A 44 -11.31 -5.08 0.53
CA ASP A 44 -11.75 -4.09 1.49
C ASP A 44 -13.22 -4.34 1.86
N LEU A 45 -13.41 -5.13 2.91
CA LEU A 45 -14.72 -5.58 3.40
C LEU A 45 -14.82 -5.34 4.90
N GLY A 46 -16.04 -5.44 5.43
CA GLY A 46 -16.29 -5.52 6.86
C GLY A 46 -16.59 -4.19 7.56
N LYS A 47 -16.69 -3.10 6.82
CA LYS A 47 -17.19 -1.80 7.30
C LYS A 47 -18.36 -1.33 6.43
N ASP A 48 -19.21 -0.46 6.96
CA ASP A 48 -20.36 0.05 6.22
C ASP A 48 -19.94 0.89 5.00
N ASP A 49 -18.78 1.52 5.08
CA ASP A 49 -18.17 2.35 4.02
C ASP A 49 -17.09 1.62 3.21
N CYS A 50 -17.03 0.29 3.29
CA CYS A 50 -16.06 -0.49 2.53
C CYS A 50 -16.30 -0.38 1.02
N THR A 51 -15.22 -0.44 0.27
CA THR A 51 -15.28 -0.30 -1.20
C THR A 51 -15.43 -1.62 -1.94
N GLY A 52 -15.15 -2.75 -1.27
CA GLY A 52 -15.11 -4.07 -1.90
C GLY A 52 -13.96 -4.26 -2.88
N LYS A 53 -13.01 -3.31 -2.93
CA LYS A 53 -11.88 -3.37 -3.86
C LYS A 53 -10.73 -4.18 -3.28
N PHE A 54 -9.92 -4.73 -4.17
CA PHE A 54 -8.71 -5.47 -3.79
C PHE A 54 -7.66 -4.53 -3.22
N ILE A 55 -7.03 -4.95 -2.14
CA ILE A 55 -5.89 -4.28 -1.51
C ILE A 55 -4.70 -5.23 -1.54
N TYR A 56 -3.58 -4.75 -2.04
CA TYR A 56 -2.28 -5.39 -1.93
C TYR A 56 -1.32 -4.43 -1.22
N THR A 57 -0.95 -4.76 0.00
CA THR A 57 0.13 -4.09 0.72
C THR A 57 1.36 -4.96 0.65
N ALA A 58 2.43 -4.44 0.07
CA ALA A 58 3.69 -5.17 -0.05
C ALA A 58 4.31 -5.42 1.33
N ALA A 59 5.15 -6.44 1.43
CA ALA A 59 5.89 -6.71 2.65
C ALA A 59 6.83 -5.55 2.98
N GLN A 60 6.94 -5.21 4.24
CA GLN A 60 7.87 -4.16 4.71
C GLN A 60 9.31 -4.44 4.30
N THR A 61 9.72 -5.69 4.27
CA THR A 61 11.07 -6.12 3.89
C THR A 61 11.44 -5.80 2.44
N GLU A 62 10.47 -5.47 1.59
CA GLU A 62 10.73 -4.97 0.24
C GLU A 62 11.34 -3.55 0.24
N PHE A 63 11.22 -2.81 1.34
CA PHE A 63 11.59 -1.40 1.42
C PHE A 63 12.69 -1.11 2.43
N THR A 64 12.75 -1.84 3.53
CA THR A 64 13.69 -1.62 4.63
C THR A 64 13.94 -2.89 5.42
N ASP A 65 15.11 -2.96 6.06
CA ASP A 65 15.48 -3.99 7.05
C ASP A 65 15.15 -3.55 8.49
N LYS A 66 14.72 -2.31 8.69
CA LYS A 66 14.33 -1.79 10.01
C LYS A 66 12.95 -2.25 10.41
N SER A 67 12.75 -2.46 11.71
CA SER A 67 11.43 -2.76 12.26
C SER A 67 10.57 -1.51 12.39
N PHE A 68 9.26 -1.68 12.51
CA PHE A 68 8.34 -0.59 12.83
C PHE A 68 8.54 0.01 14.22
N HIS A 69 9.28 -0.67 15.08
CA HIS A 69 9.59 -0.18 16.42
C HIS A 69 10.88 0.64 16.50
N SER A 70 11.42 1.07 15.37
CA SER A 70 12.55 2.00 15.30
C SER A 70 12.08 3.45 15.54
N PHE A 71 11.49 3.71 16.69
CA PHE A 71 10.97 5.05 17.04
C PHE A 71 12.11 6.07 17.14
N GLY A 72 11.84 7.26 16.61
CA GLY A 72 12.81 8.35 16.59
C GLY A 72 13.90 8.23 15.54
N ASP A 73 13.89 7.17 14.76
CA ASP A 73 14.85 6.98 13.65
C ASP A 73 14.24 7.44 12.33
N TRP A 74 15.11 7.99 11.47
CA TRP A 74 14.78 8.14 10.06
C TRP A 74 14.83 6.79 9.37
N ILE A 75 13.84 6.52 8.54
CA ILE A 75 13.78 5.32 7.70
C ILE A 75 13.71 5.77 6.25
N ASP A 76 14.64 5.28 5.45
CA ASP A 76 14.71 5.61 4.02
C ASP A 76 14.14 4.45 3.20
N TYR A 77 13.24 4.79 2.31
CA TYR A 77 12.72 3.88 1.28
C TYR A 77 13.20 4.36 -0.09
N ASP A 78 13.83 3.46 -0.82
CA ASP A 78 14.20 3.69 -2.22
C ASP A 78 13.98 2.37 -2.97
N ARG A 79 12.89 2.27 -3.68
CA ARG A 79 12.44 1.01 -4.26
C ARG A 79 11.74 1.25 -5.59
N ASP A 80 12.11 0.48 -6.60
CA ASP A 80 11.30 0.32 -7.80
C ASP A 80 10.04 -0.47 -7.45
N ILE A 81 8.90 0.19 -7.44
CA ILE A 81 7.61 -0.44 -7.08
C ILE A 81 6.93 -1.11 -8.27
N LEU A 82 7.42 -0.94 -9.48
CA LEU A 82 6.79 -1.50 -10.68
C LEU A 82 6.66 -3.03 -10.62
N PRO A 83 7.69 -3.80 -10.21
CA PRO A 83 7.55 -5.25 -10.07
C PRO A 83 6.49 -5.67 -9.04
N LEU A 84 6.34 -4.90 -7.96
CA LEU A 84 5.34 -5.15 -6.93
C LEU A 84 3.93 -4.87 -7.45
N ILE A 85 3.74 -3.76 -8.14
CA ILE A 85 2.46 -3.43 -8.79
C ILE A 85 2.09 -4.49 -9.82
N ALA A 86 3.04 -4.94 -10.65
CA ALA A 86 2.82 -6.01 -11.61
C ALA A 86 2.35 -7.30 -10.93
N ARG A 87 2.94 -7.65 -9.78
CA ARG A 87 2.49 -8.78 -8.96
C ARG A 87 1.04 -8.60 -8.50
N GLY A 88 0.68 -7.42 -8.03
CA GLY A 88 -0.68 -7.11 -7.60
C GLY A 88 -1.69 -7.21 -8.74
N ILE A 89 -1.35 -6.73 -9.93
CA ILE A 89 -2.17 -6.84 -11.13
C ILE A 89 -2.45 -8.33 -11.46
N CYS A 90 -1.42 -9.15 -11.48
CA CYS A 90 -1.55 -10.59 -11.73
C CYS A 90 -2.41 -11.27 -10.66
N GLU A 91 -2.19 -10.98 -9.39
CA GLU A 91 -2.95 -11.57 -8.28
C GLU A 91 -4.42 -11.15 -8.29
N ALA A 92 -4.71 -9.87 -8.54
CA ALA A 92 -6.08 -9.38 -8.64
C ALA A 92 -6.84 -10.09 -9.78
N LYS A 93 -6.21 -10.23 -10.93
CA LYS A 93 -6.77 -10.97 -12.08
C LYS A 93 -6.97 -12.45 -11.75
N ARG A 94 -5.95 -13.10 -11.19
CA ARG A 94 -6.00 -14.52 -10.83
C ARG A 94 -7.13 -14.83 -9.86
N ARG A 95 -7.40 -13.92 -8.92
CA ARG A 95 -8.48 -14.04 -7.93
C ARG A 95 -9.86 -13.66 -8.47
N GLY A 96 -9.93 -13.16 -9.69
CA GLY A 96 -11.19 -12.77 -10.33
C GLY A 96 -11.70 -11.38 -9.94
N TYR A 97 -10.86 -10.52 -9.38
CA TYR A 97 -11.24 -9.18 -8.91
C TYR A 97 -11.13 -8.11 -9.99
N THR A 98 -10.30 -8.34 -11.00
CA THR A 98 -10.10 -7.42 -12.12
C THR A 98 -10.18 -8.16 -13.44
N LYS A 99 -10.34 -7.40 -14.54
CA LYS A 99 -10.54 -7.95 -15.88
C LYS A 99 -9.25 -8.11 -16.67
N SER A 100 -8.22 -7.29 -16.36
CA SER A 100 -6.97 -7.27 -17.11
C SER A 100 -5.78 -7.63 -16.25
N ASP A 101 -4.82 -8.34 -16.84
CA ASP A 101 -3.47 -8.55 -16.30
C ASP A 101 -2.39 -7.83 -17.13
N SER A 102 -2.80 -7.01 -18.09
CA SER A 102 -1.90 -6.22 -18.92
C SER A 102 -1.48 -4.95 -18.21
N LEU A 103 -0.18 -4.80 -17.94
CA LEU A 103 0.38 -3.63 -17.27
C LEU A 103 0.03 -2.33 -18.00
N SER A 104 -0.05 -2.37 -19.33
CA SER A 104 -0.36 -1.20 -20.16
C SER A 104 -1.77 -0.63 -19.97
N ASP A 105 -2.69 -1.41 -19.40
CA ASP A 105 -4.05 -0.95 -19.11
C ASP A 105 -4.14 -0.12 -17.83
N TYR A 106 -3.08 -0.12 -17.02
CA TYR A 106 -3.11 0.47 -15.68
C TYR A 106 -2.38 1.79 -15.60
N ARG A 107 -2.87 2.63 -14.69
CA ARG A 107 -2.29 3.93 -14.32
C ARG A 107 -2.33 4.10 -12.82
N LEU A 108 -1.34 4.77 -12.24
CA LEU A 108 -1.43 5.30 -10.89
C LEU A 108 -2.21 6.60 -10.94
N THR A 109 -3.36 6.66 -10.31
CA THR A 109 -4.28 7.80 -10.44
C THR A 109 -4.36 8.65 -9.18
N THR A 110 -4.10 8.08 -8.02
CA THR A 110 -4.05 8.82 -6.75
C THR A 110 -2.97 8.29 -5.83
N MET A 111 -2.55 9.12 -4.90
CA MET A 111 -1.66 8.78 -3.81
C MET A 111 -2.22 9.37 -2.52
N ASN A 112 -2.22 8.58 -1.46
CA ASN A 112 -2.67 8.99 -0.13
C ASN A 112 -1.67 8.54 0.94
N LEU A 113 -1.30 9.45 1.82
CA LEU A 113 -0.48 9.17 2.98
C LEU A 113 -1.11 9.83 4.19
N GLY A 114 -1.40 9.06 5.23
CA GLY A 114 -1.99 9.58 6.45
C GLY A 114 -1.99 8.55 7.57
N TRP A 115 -2.37 9.00 8.73
CA TRP A 115 -2.58 8.14 9.89
C TRP A 115 -3.99 7.56 9.90
N GLU A 116 -4.05 6.27 10.16
CA GLU A 116 -5.28 5.61 10.58
C GLU A 116 -5.12 5.21 12.04
N ILE A 117 -5.90 5.86 12.89
CA ILE A 117 -5.82 5.69 14.35
C ILE A 117 -7.17 5.25 14.88
N THR A 118 -7.17 4.12 15.57
CA THR A 118 -8.33 3.64 16.33
C THR A 118 -7.94 3.54 17.80
N GLY A 119 -8.82 4.03 18.69
CA GLY A 119 -8.55 4.09 20.12
C GLY A 119 -7.92 5.41 20.54
N THR A 120 -7.12 5.40 21.60
CA THR A 120 -6.62 6.59 22.30
C THR A 120 -5.14 6.88 22.00
N TYR A 121 -4.67 6.58 20.81
CA TYR A 121 -3.30 6.88 20.42
C TYR A 121 -3.14 8.31 19.95
N SER A 122 -1.98 8.87 20.23
CA SER A 122 -1.47 10.08 19.60
C SER A 122 -0.20 9.71 18.82
N ALA A 123 -0.13 10.12 17.57
CA ALA A 123 0.98 9.76 16.71
C ALA A 123 1.43 10.96 15.89
N ALA A 124 2.73 11.03 15.65
CA ALA A 124 3.34 12.04 14.78
C ALA A 124 4.41 11.41 13.90
N MET A 125 4.55 11.94 12.71
CA MET A 125 5.53 11.51 11.72
C MET A 125 6.09 12.74 11.02
N GLU A 126 7.39 12.72 10.80
CA GLU A 126 8.06 13.72 9.96
C GLU A 126 8.44 13.09 8.63
N ILE A 127 8.23 13.84 7.55
CA ILE A 127 8.58 13.43 6.20
C ILE A 127 9.61 14.44 5.68
N SER A 128 10.85 13.99 5.44
CA SER A 128 11.87 14.87 4.87
C SER A 128 11.80 14.92 3.35
N ARG A 129 11.41 13.82 2.73
CA ARG A 129 11.31 13.71 1.27
C ARG A 129 10.32 12.63 0.87
N LEU A 130 9.44 12.98 -0.04
CA LEU A 130 8.55 12.03 -0.72
C LEU A 130 8.60 12.30 -2.21
N SER A 131 9.00 11.32 -2.99
CA SER A 131 9.03 11.42 -4.45
C SER A 131 8.62 10.12 -5.11
N LEU A 132 7.94 10.25 -6.23
CA LEU A 132 7.63 9.15 -7.14
C LEU A 132 8.09 9.59 -8.54
N GLU A 133 8.96 8.79 -9.13
CA GLU A 133 9.53 9.06 -10.44
C GLU A 133 9.17 7.95 -11.42
N ALA A 134 8.84 8.31 -12.64
CA ALA A 134 8.65 7.36 -13.72
C ALA A 134 9.87 7.42 -14.65
N VAL A 135 10.45 6.25 -14.91
CA VAL A 135 11.54 6.12 -15.89
C VAL A 135 10.96 5.45 -17.13
N ILE A 136 11.09 6.16 -18.24
CA ILE A 136 10.68 5.62 -19.55
C ILE A 136 11.83 4.79 -20.07
N VAL A 137 11.53 3.54 -20.41
CA VAL A 137 12.49 2.60 -21.00
C VAL A 137 12.10 2.39 -22.44
N ASP A 138 13.03 2.68 -23.34
CA ASP A 138 12.85 2.47 -24.78
C ASP A 138 13.01 1.00 -25.16
#